data_021cdfd94f28393734287c17bac37f56
#
_entry.id   021cdfd94f28393734287c17bac37f56
#
_cell.length_a   1.000
_cell.length_b   1.000
_cell.length_c   1.000
_cell.angle_alpha   90.00
_cell.angle_beta   90.00
_cell.angle_gamma   90.00
#
_symmetry.space_group_name_H-M   'P 1'
#
loop_
_entity.id
_entity.type
_entity.pdbx_description
1 polymer ?
#
loop_
_entity_poly.entity_id
_entity_poly.type
_entity_poly.pdbx_seq_one_letter_code
_entity_poly.pdbx_strand_id
1 'polypeptide(L)'
;MENGDRGGKNINIQHDTHIGTGAVLYAINSKINIGHHVVASHNLKIITGDHERRVGTFCSTITEATKNHNLGLDKDVTIESDVWIGMNVVILKGVTIGRGATVSAGSVVVKDVPPYSIVGGIPAKVIKYYWTINQIIEHEASLYPEKERYTREQLENFVKAEK
;
A
#
# COMPACT_ATOMS: atom_id res chain seq x y z
N MET A 1 -15.02 -1.69 -14.79
CA MET A 1 -14.47 -2.37 -13.59
C MET A 1 -14.58 -3.86 -13.85
N GLU A 2 -13.49 -4.48 -14.27
CA GLU A 2 -13.43 -5.93 -14.23
C GLU A 2 -13.12 -6.30 -12.78
N ASN A 3 -14.15 -6.66 -12.05
CA ASN A 3 -14.06 -7.15 -10.69
C ASN A 3 -13.48 -8.56 -10.73
N GLY A 4 -12.19 -8.69 -10.48
CA GLY A 4 -11.59 -9.95 -10.04
C GLY A 4 -12.02 -10.33 -8.63
N ASP A 5 -12.96 -9.62 -8.07
CA ASP A 5 -13.55 -9.87 -6.76
C ASP A 5 -14.68 -10.89 -6.87
N ARG A 6 -14.41 -12.11 -6.48
CA ARG A 6 -15.46 -13.08 -6.17
C ARG A 6 -16.07 -12.85 -4.77
N GLY A 7 -15.77 -11.74 -4.11
CA GLY A 7 -16.35 -11.38 -2.84
C GLY A 7 -15.88 -10.03 -2.35
N GLY A 8 -16.74 -9.02 -2.37
CA GLY A 8 -16.51 -7.68 -1.80
C GLY A 8 -16.22 -7.64 -0.29
N LYS A 9 -15.78 -8.76 0.29
CA LYS A 9 -15.41 -8.91 1.69
C LYS A 9 -13.94 -8.58 1.98
N ASN A 10 -13.09 -8.58 0.96
CA ASN A 10 -11.64 -8.45 1.11
C ASN A 10 -11.12 -7.03 0.81
N ILE A 11 -11.96 -6.12 0.36
CA ILE A 11 -11.58 -4.75 0.02
C ILE A 11 -12.35 -3.80 0.93
N ASN A 12 -11.62 -3.04 1.74
CA ASN A 12 -12.15 -2.03 2.64
C ASN A 12 -11.58 -0.67 2.25
N ILE A 13 -12.47 0.28 1.92
CA ILE A 13 -12.11 1.65 1.55
C ILE A 13 -12.88 2.59 2.47
N GLN A 14 -12.16 3.45 3.17
CA GLN A 14 -12.76 4.41 4.09
C GLN A 14 -13.26 5.68 3.35
N HIS A 15 -13.93 6.54 4.10
CA HIS A 15 -14.57 7.75 3.58
C HIS A 15 -13.58 8.75 2.97
N ASP A 16 -14.06 9.66 2.14
CA ASP A 16 -13.31 10.74 1.49
C ASP A 16 -12.09 10.27 0.69
N THR A 17 -12.12 9.02 0.20
CA THR A 17 -11.08 8.41 -0.61
C THR A 17 -11.50 8.41 -2.09
N HIS A 18 -10.60 8.88 -2.95
CA HIS A 18 -10.81 8.98 -4.39
C HIS A 18 -9.85 8.06 -5.13
N ILE A 19 -10.40 7.18 -5.97
CA ILE A 19 -9.60 6.28 -6.81
C ILE A 19 -9.97 6.53 -8.27
N GLY A 20 -8.96 6.89 -9.06
CA GLY A 20 -9.10 7.16 -10.49
C GLY A 20 -9.55 5.94 -11.29
N THR A 21 -9.96 6.18 -12.53
CA THR A 21 -10.42 5.13 -13.45
C THR A 21 -9.31 4.14 -13.78
N GLY A 22 -9.69 2.90 -14.14
CA GLY A 22 -8.75 1.85 -14.50
C GLY A 22 -8.04 1.18 -13.32
N ALA A 23 -8.47 1.44 -12.09
CA ALA A 23 -7.93 0.77 -10.93
C ALA A 23 -8.28 -0.74 -10.94
N VAL A 24 -7.28 -1.58 -10.60
CA VAL A 24 -7.43 -3.02 -10.44
C VAL A 24 -6.99 -3.41 -9.03
N LEU A 25 -7.95 -3.81 -8.20
CA LEU A 25 -7.73 -4.23 -6.82
C LEU A 25 -7.97 -5.75 -6.76
N TYR A 26 -6.87 -6.51 -6.69
CA TYR A 26 -6.90 -7.97 -6.74
C TYR A 26 -6.61 -8.57 -5.36
N ALA A 27 -7.68 -9.00 -4.67
CA ALA A 27 -7.65 -9.53 -3.32
C ALA A 27 -8.48 -10.81 -3.22
N ILE A 28 -7.83 -11.99 -3.27
CA ILE A 28 -8.52 -13.29 -3.18
C ILE A 28 -8.49 -13.84 -1.75
N ASN A 29 -7.29 -14.08 -1.22
CA ASN A 29 -7.09 -14.72 0.09
C ASN A 29 -6.59 -13.76 1.16
N SER A 30 -6.40 -12.49 0.82
CA SER A 30 -5.91 -11.44 1.70
C SER A 30 -6.69 -10.17 1.45
N LYS A 31 -6.49 -9.17 2.28
CA LYS A 31 -7.26 -7.94 2.27
C LYS A 31 -6.51 -6.78 1.62
N ILE A 32 -7.29 -5.85 1.07
CA ILE A 32 -6.83 -4.50 0.74
C ILE A 32 -7.57 -3.54 1.66
N ASN A 33 -6.83 -2.83 2.49
CA ASN A 33 -7.36 -1.82 3.39
C ASN A 33 -6.87 -0.45 2.95
N ILE A 34 -7.78 0.45 2.62
CA ILE A 34 -7.48 1.82 2.19
C ILE A 34 -8.11 2.78 3.20
N GLY A 35 -7.29 3.62 3.80
CA GLY A 35 -7.67 4.61 4.79
C GLY A 35 -8.53 5.74 4.20
N HIS A 36 -8.85 6.73 5.04
CA HIS A 36 -9.60 7.91 4.62
C HIS A 36 -8.70 8.96 3.97
N HIS A 37 -9.30 9.85 3.16
CA HIS A 37 -8.61 10.95 2.47
C HIS A 37 -7.46 10.48 1.57
N VAL A 38 -7.52 9.26 1.04
CA VAL A 38 -6.55 8.77 0.06
C VAL A 38 -6.93 9.29 -1.33
N VAL A 39 -5.94 9.80 -2.06
CA VAL A 39 -6.11 10.21 -3.46
C VAL A 39 -5.22 9.34 -4.33
N ALA A 40 -5.81 8.41 -5.06
CA ALA A 40 -5.13 7.59 -6.04
C ALA A 40 -5.51 8.03 -7.47
N SER A 41 -4.52 8.25 -8.29
CA SER A 41 -4.70 8.63 -9.70
C SER A 41 -5.12 7.41 -10.53
N HIS A 42 -5.13 7.55 -11.86
CA HIS A 42 -5.59 6.50 -12.78
C HIS A 42 -4.69 5.26 -12.76
N ASN A 43 -5.30 4.10 -13.05
CA ASN A 43 -4.61 2.82 -13.27
C ASN A 43 -3.82 2.31 -12.05
N LEU A 44 -4.23 2.61 -10.83
CA LEU A 44 -3.69 1.96 -9.64
C LEU A 44 -3.91 0.44 -9.72
N LYS A 45 -2.86 -0.34 -9.46
CA LYS A 45 -2.94 -1.80 -9.37
C LYS A 45 -2.47 -2.27 -8.00
N ILE A 46 -3.27 -3.06 -7.32
CA ILE A 46 -2.92 -3.68 -6.04
C ILE A 46 -3.10 -5.18 -6.17
N ILE A 47 -2.06 -5.95 -5.81
CA ILE A 47 -2.06 -7.40 -5.88
C ILE A 47 -1.63 -7.95 -4.53
N THR A 48 -2.50 -8.75 -3.89
CA THR A 48 -2.27 -9.26 -2.52
C THR A 48 -1.72 -10.68 -2.49
N GLY A 49 -1.52 -11.33 -3.65
CA GLY A 49 -1.11 -12.72 -3.70
C GLY A 49 -0.11 -13.05 -4.80
N ASP A 50 0.57 -14.18 -4.63
CA ASP A 50 1.47 -14.77 -5.61
C ASP A 50 1.08 -16.21 -5.93
N HIS A 51 1.58 -16.69 -7.08
CA HIS A 51 1.52 -18.10 -7.42
C HIS A 51 2.56 -18.93 -6.65
N GLU A 52 2.16 -20.10 -6.18
CA GLU A 52 3.09 -21.07 -5.64
C GLU A 52 4.02 -21.61 -6.74
N ARG A 53 5.28 -21.86 -6.37
CA ARG A 53 6.25 -22.60 -7.19
C ARG A 53 6.62 -23.88 -6.48
N ARG A 54 6.48 -25.01 -7.18
CA ARG A 54 6.74 -26.35 -6.66
C ARG A 54 7.62 -27.12 -7.63
N VAL A 55 8.71 -27.73 -7.13
CA VAL A 55 9.62 -28.53 -7.96
C VAL A 55 8.85 -29.65 -8.64
N GLY A 56 9.06 -29.82 -9.94
CA GLY A 56 8.40 -30.85 -10.75
C GLY A 56 6.93 -30.57 -11.10
N THR A 57 6.45 -29.36 -10.85
CA THR A 57 5.05 -28.98 -11.11
C THR A 57 4.97 -27.69 -11.92
N PHE A 58 4.16 -27.66 -12.96
CA PHE A 58 3.89 -26.43 -13.68
C PHE A 58 3.07 -25.47 -12.81
N CYS A 59 3.48 -24.20 -12.78
CA CYS A 59 2.81 -23.15 -12.00
C CYS A 59 1.31 -23.06 -12.35
N SER A 60 0.97 -23.22 -13.64
CA SER A 60 -0.41 -23.14 -14.15
C SER A 60 -1.33 -24.27 -13.68
N THR A 61 -0.78 -25.38 -13.18
CA THR A 61 -1.58 -26.51 -12.68
C THR A 61 -1.89 -26.42 -11.18
N ILE A 62 -1.27 -25.45 -10.49
CA ILE A 62 -1.57 -25.18 -9.07
C ILE A 62 -2.74 -24.19 -9.02
N THR A 63 -3.87 -24.68 -8.55
CA THR A 63 -5.10 -23.89 -8.37
C THR A 63 -5.21 -23.38 -6.93
N GLU A 64 -6.15 -22.49 -6.65
CA GLU A 64 -6.43 -22.04 -5.28
C GLU A 64 -6.78 -23.21 -4.33
N ALA A 65 -7.42 -24.27 -4.86
CA ALA A 65 -7.77 -25.46 -4.07
C ALA A 65 -6.54 -26.34 -3.72
N THR A 66 -5.46 -26.26 -4.50
CA THR A 66 -4.25 -27.07 -4.32
C THR A 66 -3.04 -26.27 -3.84
N LYS A 67 -3.16 -24.95 -3.79
CA LYS A 67 -2.14 -24.04 -3.30
C LYS A 67 -1.91 -24.25 -1.80
N ASN A 68 -0.65 -24.22 -1.39
CA ASN A 68 -0.31 -24.25 0.02
C ASN A 68 -0.37 -22.83 0.62
N HIS A 69 -1.47 -22.52 1.26
CA HIS A 69 -1.72 -21.21 1.88
C HIS A 69 -0.79 -20.90 3.07
N ASN A 70 -0.09 -21.89 3.62
CA ASN A 70 0.87 -21.70 4.74
C ASN A 70 2.22 -21.11 4.28
N LEU A 71 2.45 -20.96 2.98
CA LEU A 71 3.70 -20.39 2.45
C LEU A 71 3.78 -18.84 2.55
N GLY A 72 2.74 -18.16 3.06
CA GLY A 72 2.71 -16.70 3.15
C GLY A 72 2.75 -16.01 1.78
N LEU A 73 2.19 -16.66 0.77
CA LEU A 73 2.12 -16.13 -0.59
C LEU A 73 1.07 -15.03 -0.74
N ASP A 74 0.07 -15.04 0.13
CA ASP A 74 -0.99 -14.05 0.19
C ASP A 74 -0.81 -13.20 1.45
N LYS A 75 -0.74 -11.87 1.29
CA LYS A 75 -0.54 -10.91 2.38
C LYS A 75 -1.36 -9.65 2.13
N ASP A 76 -1.93 -9.11 3.20
CA ASP A 76 -2.69 -7.89 3.15
C ASP A 76 -1.87 -6.72 2.61
N VAL A 77 -2.53 -5.81 1.91
CA VAL A 77 -1.99 -4.50 1.54
C VAL A 77 -2.76 -3.45 2.31
N THR A 78 -2.04 -2.54 2.96
CA THR A 78 -2.62 -1.42 3.71
C THR A 78 -2.13 -0.11 3.13
N ILE A 79 -3.06 0.79 2.83
CA ILE A 79 -2.78 2.18 2.50
C ILE A 79 -3.39 2.99 3.63
N GLU A 80 -2.55 3.64 4.42
CA GLU A 80 -3.02 4.48 5.52
C GLU A 80 -3.68 5.76 5.00
N SER A 81 -4.13 6.63 5.90
CA SER A 81 -4.87 7.83 5.55
C SER A 81 -3.96 8.91 4.96
N ASP A 82 -4.55 9.86 4.21
CA ASP A 82 -3.87 11.03 3.64
C ASP A 82 -2.74 10.68 2.65
N VAL A 83 -2.81 9.52 1.98
CA VAL A 83 -1.82 9.07 1.00
C VAL A 83 -2.17 9.58 -0.40
N TRP A 84 -1.15 10.08 -1.11
CA TRP A 84 -1.28 10.38 -2.53
C TRP A 84 -0.54 9.37 -3.39
N ILE A 85 -1.27 8.74 -4.33
CA ILE A 85 -0.74 7.75 -5.26
C ILE A 85 -0.83 8.28 -6.69
N GLY A 86 0.31 8.37 -7.34
CA GLY A 86 0.42 8.80 -8.73
C GLY A 86 -0.17 7.79 -9.72
N MET A 87 -0.23 8.17 -10.98
CA MET A 87 -0.76 7.36 -12.08
C MET A 87 0.11 6.11 -12.33
N ASN A 88 -0.53 4.99 -12.74
CA ASN A 88 0.14 3.73 -13.12
C ASN A 88 1.01 3.12 -12.01
N VAL A 89 0.66 3.30 -10.75
CA VAL A 89 1.36 2.68 -9.62
C VAL A 89 0.92 1.23 -9.47
N VAL A 90 1.87 0.35 -9.15
CA VAL A 90 1.64 -1.05 -8.79
C VAL A 90 2.10 -1.27 -7.35
N ILE A 91 1.23 -1.83 -6.50
CA ILE A 91 1.54 -2.17 -5.11
C ILE A 91 1.42 -3.68 -4.95
N LEU A 92 2.49 -4.31 -4.45
CA LEU A 92 2.55 -5.74 -4.27
C LEU A 92 2.12 -6.15 -2.85
N LYS A 93 1.88 -7.42 -2.68
CA LYS A 93 1.44 -8.05 -1.44
C LYS A 93 2.30 -7.68 -0.23
N GLY A 94 1.66 -7.54 0.92
CA GLY A 94 2.32 -7.34 2.21
C GLY A 94 2.84 -5.92 2.45
N VAL A 95 2.56 -4.99 1.53
CA VAL A 95 3.03 -3.60 1.62
C VAL A 95 2.08 -2.78 2.49
N THR A 96 2.66 -1.97 3.36
CA THR A 96 1.99 -0.86 4.04
C THR A 96 2.50 0.46 3.48
N ILE A 97 1.59 1.30 2.98
CA ILE A 97 1.89 2.70 2.64
C ILE A 97 1.53 3.55 3.84
N GLY A 98 2.53 4.15 4.48
CA GLY A 98 2.35 4.95 5.69
C GLY A 98 1.61 6.26 5.46
N ARG A 99 0.98 6.78 6.50
CA ARG A 99 0.18 8.01 6.51
C ARG A 99 0.90 9.19 5.88
N GLY A 100 0.19 9.95 5.05
CA GLY A 100 0.74 11.15 4.42
C GLY A 100 1.83 10.88 3.38
N ALA A 101 2.09 9.63 3.02
CA ALA A 101 3.09 9.30 2.01
C ALA A 101 2.63 9.64 0.59
N THR A 102 3.60 9.85 -0.28
CA THR A 102 3.37 10.06 -1.71
C THR A 102 4.09 8.98 -2.50
N VAL A 103 3.36 8.28 -3.38
CA VAL A 103 3.92 7.33 -4.33
C VAL A 103 3.93 7.96 -5.72
N SER A 104 5.12 8.17 -6.28
CA SER A 104 5.30 8.79 -7.58
C SER A 104 4.73 7.92 -8.71
N ALA A 105 4.25 8.56 -9.77
CA ALA A 105 3.67 7.88 -10.92
C ALA A 105 4.64 6.83 -11.52
N GLY A 106 4.08 5.72 -12.02
CA GLY A 106 4.83 4.63 -12.64
C GLY A 106 5.65 3.76 -11.67
N SER A 107 5.50 3.92 -10.37
CA SER A 107 6.27 3.18 -9.38
C SER A 107 5.74 1.76 -9.16
N VAL A 108 6.66 0.84 -8.80
CA VAL A 108 6.33 -0.51 -8.31
C VAL A 108 6.77 -0.63 -6.86
N VAL A 109 5.80 -0.67 -5.95
CA VAL A 109 6.04 -0.70 -4.50
C VAL A 109 6.07 -2.15 -4.04
N VAL A 110 7.22 -2.58 -3.51
CA VAL A 110 7.51 -3.96 -3.10
C VAL A 110 7.87 -4.07 -1.61
N LYS A 111 7.96 -2.94 -0.90
CA LYS A 111 8.28 -2.84 0.53
C LYS A 111 7.43 -1.72 1.14
N ASP A 112 7.32 -1.74 2.45
CA ASP A 112 6.64 -0.70 3.21
C ASP A 112 7.20 0.69 2.89
N VAL A 113 6.30 1.67 2.87
CA VAL A 113 6.61 3.07 2.60
C VAL A 113 6.47 3.85 3.90
N PRO A 114 7.53 4.51 4.35
CA PRO A 114 7.49 5.28 5.59
C PRO A 114 6.45 6.42 5.52
N PRO A 115 5.80 6.75 6.64
CA PRO A 115 4.90 7.89 6.71
C PRO A 115 5.57 9.19 6.25
N TYR A 116 4.82 10.03 5.55
CA TYR A 116 5.26 11.35 5.04
C TYR A 116 6.45 11.33 4.08
N SER A 117 6.84 10.16 3.59
CA SER A 117 7.89 10.04 2.58
C SER A 117 7.34 10.17 1.16
N ILE A 118 8.20 10.56 0.24
CA ILE A 118 7.98 10.48 -1.21
C ILE A 118 8.82 9.32 -1.73
N VAL A 119 8.15 8.34 -2.30
CA VAL A 119 8.81 7.18 -2.92
C VAL A 119 8.60 7.16 -4.42
N GLY A 120 9.53 6.55 -5.15
CA GLY A 120 9.40 6.40 -6.59
C GLY A 120 10.37 5.39 -7.19
N GLY A 121 10.08 4.96 -8.42
CA GLY A 121 10.92 4.04 -9.19
C GLY A 121 10.45 2.59 -9.19
N ILE A 122 11.26 1.71 -9.82
CA ILE A 122 11.02 0.27 -9.98
C ILE A 122 12.31 -0.48 -9.61
N PRO A 123 12.40 -1.08 -8.41
CA PRO A 123 11.44 -0.97 -7.31
C PRO A 123 11.44 0.44 -6.68
N ALA A 124 10.30 0.83 -6.08
CA ALA A 124 10.17 2.11 -5.41
C ALA A 124 11.13 2.22 -4.21
N LYS A 125 11.76 3.39 -4.08
CA LYS A 125 12.65 3.74 -2.98
C LYS A 125 12.29 5.14 -2.46
N VAL A 126 12.63 5.41 -1.22
CA VAL A 126 12.47 6.76 -0.65
C VAL A 126 13.36 7.75 -1.41
N ILE A 127 12.74 8.82 -1.92
CA ILE A 127 13.41 9.92 -2.60
C ILE A 127 13.72 11.01 -1.61
N LYS A 128 12.72 11.40 -0.79
CA LYS A 128 12.82 12.42 0.25
C LYS A 128 11.60 12.38 1.16
N TYR A 129 11.62 13.16 2.21
CA TYR A 129 10.44 13.48 3.01
C TYR A 129 9.85 14.81 2.53
N TYR A 130 8.51 14.89 2.54
CA TYR A 130 7.80 16.07 2.05
C TYR A 130 8.02 17.27 3.00
N TRP A 131 7.95 16.99 4.31
CA TRP A 131 8.03 17.98 5.38
C TRP A 131 9.15 17.67 6.37
N THR A 132 9.52 18.69 7.13
CA THR A 132 10.35 18.51 8.33
C THR A 132 9.52 17.86 9.45
N ILE A 133 10.18 17.23 10.41
CA ILE A 133 9.51 16.60 11.56
C ILE A 133 8.61 17.59 12.29
N ASN A 134 9.03 18.86 12.45
CA ASN A 134 8.21 19.88 13.10
C ASN A 134 6.92 20.17 12.33
N GLN A 135 6.99 20.24 11.00
CA GLN A 135 5.82 20.43 10.14
C GLN A 135 4.89 19.24 10.20
N ILE A 136 5.42 18.01 10.26
CA ILE A 136 4.61 16.80 10.42
C ILE A 136 3.87 16.82 11.77
N ILE A 137 4.54 17.18 12.87
CA ILE A 137 3.93 17.29 14.19
C ILE A 137 2.81 18.33 14.20
N GLU A 138 3.01 19.49 13.57
CA GLU A 138 2.00 20.54 13.45
C GLU A 138 0.80 20.05 12.62
N HIS A 139 1.06 19.40 11.50
CA HIS A 139 0.03 18.80 10.63
C HIS A 139 -0.79 17.77 11.38
N GLU A 140 -0.14 16.83 12.06
CA GLU A 140 -0.84 15.81 12.85
C GLU A 140 -1.66 16.42 14.01
N ALA A 141 -1.13 17.45 14.65
CA ALA A 141 -1.85 18.15 15.70
C ALA A 141 -3.14 18.82 15.21
N SER A 142 -3.17 19.23 13.96
CA SER A 142 -4.32 19.88 13.34
C SER A 142 -5.39 18.89 12.87
N LEU A 143 -5.02 17.67 12.49
CA LEU A 143 -5.92 16.73 11.80
C LEU A 143 -6.27 15.48 12.61
N TYR A 144 -5.39 15.03 13.50
CA TYR A 144 -5.56 13.74 14.20
C TYR A 144 -5.74 13.91 15.70
N PRO A 145 -6.56 13.07 16.34
CA PRO A 145 -6.64 12.99 17.81
C PRO A 145 -5.28 12.65 18.41
N GLU A 146 -4.97 13.20 19.59
CA GLU A 146 -3.66 13.05 20.24
C GLU A 146 -3.17 11.59 20.32
N LYS A 147 -4.06 10.66 20.64
CA LYS A 147 -3.76 9.22 20.75
C LYS A 147 -3.35 8.55 19.43
N GLU A 148 -3.58 9.19 18.30
CA GLU A 148 -3.31 8.65 16.95
C GLU A 148 -2.11 9.32 16.29
N ARG A 149 -1.55 10.35 16.92
CA ARG A 149 -0.42 11.12 16.39
C ARG A 149 0.89 10.37 16.54
N TYR A 150 1.75 10.50 15.56
CA TYR A 150 3.13 10.05 15.70
C TYR A 150 3.89 10.91 16.71
N THR A 151 4.68 10.26 17.55
CA THR A 151 5.64 10.96 18.41
C THR A 151 6.84 11.41 17.59
N ARG A 152 7.58 12.42 18.09
CA ARG A 152 8.83 12.87 17.47
C ARG A 152 9.82 11.72 17.29
N GLU A 153 9.95 10.87 18.30
CA GLU A 153 10.86 9.71 18.26
C GLU A 153 10.50 8.74 17.14
N GLN A 154 9.20 8.44 16.96
CA GLN A 154 8.76 7.59 15.86
C GLN A 154 9.11 8.18 14.49
N LEU A 155 8.86 9.48 14.30
CA LEU A 155 9.18 10.18 13.06
C LEU A 155 10.68 10.20 12.77
N GLU A 156 11.52 10.45 13.79
CA GLU A 156 12.98 10.40 13.67
C GLU A 156 13.47 8.99 13.29
N ASN A 157 12.85 7.94 13.84
CA ASN A 157 13.19 6.56 13.52
C ASN A 157 12.86 6.20 12.07
N PHE A 158 11.72 6.64 11.53
CA PHE A 158 11.40 6.46 10.10
C PHE A 158 12.45 7.11 9.20
N VAL A 159 12.88 8.33 9.50
CA VAL A 159 13.89 9.03 8.71
C VAL A 159 15.29 8.38 8.81
N LYS A 160 15.64 7.82 9.96
CA LYS A 160 16.94 7.15 10.17
C LYS A 160 17.02 5.80 9.47
N ALA A 161 15.93 5.04 9.40
CA ALA A 161 15.89 3.71 8.81
C ALA A 161 16.17 3.71 7.30
N GLU A 162 16.07 4.87 6.64
CA GLU A 162 16.25 5.04 5.19
C GLU A 162 17.66 5.56 4.79
N LYS A 163 18.53 5.78 5.75
CA LYS A 163 19.93 6.18 5.52
C LYS A 163 20.86 4.99 5.49
#